data_f2ce402a6ffb080f4496f4b7e5f8a68b
#
_entry.id   f2ce402a6ffb080f4496f4b7e5f8a68b
#
_cell.length_a   1.000
_cell.length_b   1.000
_cell.length_c   1.000
_cell.angle_alpha   90.00
_cell.angle_beta   90.00
_cell.angle_gamma   90.00
#
_symmetry.space_group_name_H-M   'P 1'
#
loop_
_entity.id
_entity.type
_entity.pdbx_description
1 polymer ?
#
loop_
_entity_poly.entity_id
_entity_poly.type
_entity_poly.pdbx_seq_one_letter_code
_entity_poly.pdbx_strand_id
1 'polypeptide(L)'
;MKKQRTKKEKKKEAITELVNRELGAEKEKYQLIMDEGEFRRYMAHARKNGVLGLDTETDGLNWIDDQIAGACIYTPDEKPAYVPINHINYITGAKVKGQIPKEVVAEELRNLQDVKVYYHNAKFDIEECYWQLGVEGLIPYWDTMLGGFLLNENEPHNLKYLYEKYVVNSGKSADELATYEKLFEGMPFTRIPLEVAYLYAAKDPYMTYVLGKFQEQFLDSA
;
A
#
# COMPACT_ATOMS: atom_id res chain seq x y z
N MET A 1 19.37 -14.63 -34.37
CA MET A 1 18.39 -13.55 -34.60
C MET A 1 17.89 -13.05 -33.25
N LYS A 2 18.12 -11.76 -32.88
CA LYS A 2 17.54 -11.17 -31.66
C LYS A 2 16.05 -10.96 -31.89
N LYS A 3 15.22 -11.62 -31.07
CA LYS A 3 13.74 -11.47 -31.10
C LYS A 3 13.41 -9.98 -30.86
N GLN A 4 12.69 -9.38 -31.81
CA GLN A 4 12.30 -7.97 -31.69
C GLN A 4 11.29 -7.84 -30.53
N ARG A 5 11.63 -7.03 -29.50
CA ARG A 5 10.79 -6.84 -28.30
C ARG A 5 9.50 -6.11 -28.65
N THR A 6 8.42 -6.55 -28.07
CA THR A 6 7.09 -5.93 -28.22
C THR A 6 7.05 -4.55 -27.54
N LYS A 7 6.07 -3.70 -27.89
CA LYS A 7 5.83 -2.41 -27.24
C LYS A 7 5.59 -2.56 -25.73
N LYS A 8 4.91 -3.64 -25.32
CA LYS A 8 4.64 -3.98 -23.92
C LYS A 8 5.92 -4.32 -23.13
N GLU A 9 6.80 -5.15 -23.74
CA GLU A 9 8.07 -5.51 -23.12
C GLU A 9 8.96 -4.31 -22.92
N LYS A 10 9.05 -3.41 -23.91
CA LYS A 10 9.81 -2.15 -23.80
C LYS A 10 9.26 -1.24 -22.71
N LYS A 11 7.92 -1.12 -22.57
CA LYS A 11 7.29 -0.33 -21.50
C LYS A 11 7.60 -0.92 -20.12
N LYS A 12 7.51 -2.25 -19.97
CA LYS A 12 7.87 -2.93 -18.73
C LYS A 12 9.32 -2.67 -18.32
N GLU A 13 10.25 -2.81 -19.27
CA GLU A 13 11.68 -2.56 -19.02
C GLU A 13 11.93 -1.12 -18.58
N ALA A 14 11.34 -0.15 -19.29
CA ALA A 14 11.49 1.26 -18.95
C ALA A 14 10.97 1.60 -17.53
N ILE A 15 9.82 1.03 -17.15
CA ILE A 15 9.26 1.16 -15.79
C ILE A 15 10.22 0.52 -14.78
N THR A 16 10.66 -0.71 -15.02
CA THR A 16 11.57 -1.43 -14.11
C THR A 16 12.90 -0.69 -13.94
N GLU A 17 13.48 -0.18 -15.02
CA GLU A 17 14.73 0.60 -14.96
C GLU A 17 14.56 1.88 -14.16
N LEU A 18 13.46 2.61 -14.39
CA LEU A 18 13.18 3.86 -13.72
C LEU A 18 12.97 3.67 -12.21
N VAL A 19 12.14 2.69 -11.84
CA VAL A 19 11.89 2.39 -10.42
C VAL A 19 13.14 1.85 -9.73
N ASN A 20 13.93 0.99 -10.37
CA ASN A 20 15.18 0.53 -9.80
C ASN A 20 16.19 1.67 -9.59
N ARG A 21 16.20 2.67 -10.47
CA ARG A 21 17.05 3.85 -10.30
C ARG A 21 16.60 4.71 -9.11
N GLU A 22 15.30 4.96 -9.00
CA GLU A 22 14.74 5.86 -7.99
C GLU A 22 14.54 5.20 -6.62
N LEU A 23 14.12 3.93 -6.60
CA LEU A 23 13.80 3.19 -5.38
C LEU A 23 14.76 2.05 -5.07
N GLY A 24 15.68 1.73 -5.97
CA GLY A 24 16.58 0.56 -5.83
C GLY A 24 17.45 0.61 -4.57
N ALA A 25 17.85 1.81 -4.13
CA ALA A 25 18.59 2.02 -2.88
C ALA A 25 17.74 1.75 -1.62
N GLU A 26 16.43 1.65 -1.75
CA GLU A 26 15.50 1.46 -0.64
C GLU A 26 14.97 0.02 -0.51
N LYS A 27 15.37 -0.88 -1.42
CA LYS A 27 14.89 -2.29 -1.44
C LYS A 27 14.97 -2.98 -0.09
N GLU A 28 16.06 -2.76 0.63
CA GLU A 28 16.29 -3.38 1.93
C GLU A 28 15.36 -2.87 3.04
N LYS A 29 14.66 -1.77 2.79
CA LYS A 29 13.70 -1.19 3.75
C LYS A 29 12.33 -1.85 3.69
N TYR A 30 12.00 -2.51 2.59
CA TYR A 30 10.67 -3.07 2.32
C TYR A 30 10.71 -4.58 2.14
N GLN A 31 9.54 -5.21 2.27
CA GLN A 31 9.37 -6.64 2.16
C GLN A 31 8.26 -6.99 1.17
N LEU A 32 8.49 -7.99 0.32
CA LEU A 32 7.48 -8.61 -0.53
C LEU A 32 7.14 -9.97 0.09
N ILE A 33 5.94 -10.12 0.63
CA ILE A 33 5.51 -11.36 1.28
C ILE A 33 4.78 -12.24 0.26
N MET A 34 5.41 -13.37 -0.09
CA MET A 34 4.91 -14.35 -1.06
C MET A 34 4.70 -15.75 -0.44
N ASP A 35 4.91 -15.88 0.86
CA ASP A 35 4.73 -17.12 1.64
C ASP A 35 3.62 -16.94 2.67
N GLU A 36 2.66 -17.88 2.71
CA GLU A 36 1.52 -17.81 3.63
C GLU A 36 1.95 -17.87 5.11
N GLY A 37 2.94 -18.69 5.43
CA GLY A 37 3.46 -18.80 6.80
C GLY A 37 4.12 -17.50 7.25
N GLU A 38 4.86 -16.86 6.37
CA GLU A 38 5.46 -15.55 6.60
C GLU A 38 4.39 -14.47 6.81
N PHE A 39 3.34 -14.45 5.98
CA PHE A 39 2.22 -13.54 6.13
C PHE A 39 1.51 -13.72 7.48
N ARG A 40 1.16 -14.97 7.85
CA ARG A 40 0.52 -15.28 9.13
C ARG A 40 1.40 -14.91 10.33
N ARG A 41 2.71 -15.14 10.25
CA ARG A 41 3.66 -14.69 11.26
C ARG A 41 3.65 -13.18 11.41
N TYR A 42 3.68 -12.44 10.29
CA TYR A 42 3.63 -10.97 10.29
C TYR A 42 2.33 -10.46 10.96
N MET A 43 1.18 -11.00 10.58
CA MET A 43 -0.10 -10.62 11.16
C MET A 43 -0.22 -10.99 12.65
N ALA A 44 0.34 -12.13 13.05
CA ALA A 44 0.42 -12.51 14.48
C ALA A 44 1.28 -11.50 15.27
N HIS A 45 2.37 -11.01 14.67
CA HIS A 45 3.20 -9.96 15.28
C HIS A 45 2.44 -8.63 15.39
N ALA A 46 1.69 -8.24 14.36
CA ALA A 46 0.82 -7.05 14.41
C ALA A 46 -0.23 -7.14 15.52
N ARG A 47 -0.89 -8.30 15.68
CA ARG A 47 -1.82 -8.54 16.80
C ARG A 47 -1.14 -8.46 18.16
N LYS A 48 0.07 -9.00 18.29
CA LYS A 48 0.86 -8.90 19.53
C LYS A 48 1.23 -7.45 19.85
N ASN A 49 1.59 -6.66 18.85
CA ASN A 49 1.91 -5.24 19.00
C ASN A 49 0.64 -4.39 19.24
N GLY A 50 -0.54 -4.91 18.90
CA GLY A 50 -1.82 -4.20 18.96
C GLY A 50 -1.94 -3.05 17.95
N VAL A 51 -1.11 -3.04 16.89
CA VAL A 51 -1.02 -1.95 15.91
C VAL A 51 -0.76 -2.47 14.52
N LEU A 52 -1.47 -1.90 13.53
CA LEU A 52 -1.26 -2.12 12.09
C LEU A 52 -1.50 -0.84 11.29
N GLY A 53 -0.59 -0.46 10.41
CA GLY A 53 -0.87 0.40 9.26
C GLY A 53 -1.37 -0.49 8.12
N LEU A 54 -2.49 -0.14 7.52
CA LEU A 54 -3.11 -0.89 6.43
C LEU A 54 -3.49 0.04 5.29
N ASP A 55 -3.19 -0.42 4.08
CA ASP A 55 -3.52 0.23 2.82
C ASP A 55 -3.77 -0.84 1.76
N THR A 56 -4.54 -0.56 0.73
CA THR A 56 -4.84 -1.49 -0.36
C THR A 56 -4.45 -0.91 -1.71
N GLU A 57 -3.90 -1.74 -2.58
CA GLU A 57 -3.64 -1.40 -3.97
C GLU A 57 -4.66 -2.06 -4.88
N THR A 58 -5.21 -1.28 -5.80
CA THR A 58 -6.33 -1.67 -6.65
C THR A 58 -6.11 -1.25 -8.10
N ASP A 59 -6.88 -1.80 -9.02
CA ASP A 59 -6.82 -1.44 -10.44
C ASP A 59 -7.48 -0.08 -10.76
N GLY A 60 -8.27 0.45 -9.82
CA GLY A 60 -8.96 1.73 -9.95
C GLY A 60 -9.67 2.14 -8.66
N LEU A 61 -10.70 2.99 -8.76
CA LEU A 61 -11.39 3.57 -7.61
C LEU A 61 -12.81 3.02 -7.39
N ASN A 62 -13.24 2.06 -8.20
CA ASN A 62 -14.54 1.43 -8.09
C ASN A 62 -14.42 0.10 -7.35
N TRP A 63 -14.63 0.10 -6.04
CA TRP A 63 -14.52 -1.06 -5.16
C TRP A 63 -15.41 -2.26 -5.52
N ILE A 64 -16.44 -2.09 -6.39
CA ILE A 64 -17.29 -3.18 -6.85
C ILE A 64 -16.66 -3.88 -8.06
N ASP A 65 -16.18 -3.12 -9.05
CA ASP A 65 -15.76 -3.62 -10.36
C ASP A 65 -14.24 -3.75 -10.51
N ASP A 66 -13.47 -2.91 -9.81
CA ASP A 66 -12.01 -2.96 -9.85
C ASP A 66 -11.47 -4.03 -8.90
N GLN A 67 -10.32 -4.60 -9.28
CA GLN A 67 -9.73 -5.71 -8.52
C GLN A 67 -8.72 -5.20 -7.51
N ILE A 68 -8.78 -5.72 -6.28
CA ILE A 68 -7.70 -5.59 -5.33
C ILE A 68 -6.46 -6.32 -5.84
N ALA A 69 -5.36 -5.60 -5.98
CA ALA A 69 -4.07 -6.15 -6.41
C ALA A 69 -3.30 -6.76 -5.24
N GLY A 70 -3.36 -6.10 -4.08
CA GLY A 70 -2.68 -6.56 -2.87
C GLY A 70 -2.98 -5.68 -1.66
N ALA A 71 -2.50 -6.12 -0.50
CA ALA A 71 -2.54 -5.37 0.74
C ALA A 71 -1.13 -4.89 1.12
N CYS A 72 -1.06 -3.68 1.64
CA CYS A 72 0.14 -3.05 2.16
C CYS A 72 0.03 -2.98 3.67
N ILE A 73 1.00 -3.50 4.40
CA ILE A 73 0.93 -3.63 5.85
C ILE A 73 2.20 -3.14 6.54
N TYR A 74 2.03 -2.55 7.72
CA TYR A 74 3.12 -2.17 8.59
C TYR A 74 2.77 -2.34 10.07
N THR A 75 3.67 -2.94 10.83
CA THR A 75 3.65 -2.93 12.30
C THR A 75 5.05 -2.62 12.83
N PRO A 76 5.22 -1.94 13.99
CA PRO A 76 6.52 -1.72 14.59
C PRO A 76 7.35 -3.01 14.72
N ASP A 77 8.67 -2.87 14.58
CA ASP A 77 9.67 -3.95 14.62
C ASP A 77 9.67 -4.90 13.41
N GLU A 78 8.82 -4.63 12.40
CA GLU A 78 8.84 -5.32 11.11
C GLU A 78 9.12 -4.33 9.97
N LYS A 79 9.57 -4.85 8.83
CA LYS A 79 9.67 -4.02 7.60
C LYS A 79 8.27 -3.79 7.03
N PRO A 80 7.98 -2.59 6.51
CA PRO A 80 6.76 -2.38 5.74
C PRO A 80 6.68 -3.37 4.58
N ALA A 81 5.52 -3.98 4.38
CA ALA A 81 5.38 -5.12 3.49
C ALA A 81 4.23 -4.95 2.49
N TYR A 82 4.43 -5.53 1.30
CA TYR A 82 3.40 -5.72 0.30
C TYR A 82 3.03 -7.20 0.19
N VAL A 83 1.73 -7.50 0.21
CA VAL A 83 1.14 -8.83 0.14
C VAL A 83 0.33 -8.93 -1.16
N PRO A 84 0.88 -9.50 -2.25
CA PRO A 84 0.18 -9.58 -3.53
C PRO A 84 -0.93 -10.63 -3.49
N ILE A 85 -2.07 -10.31 -4.14
CA ILE A 85 -3.27 -11.14 -4.18
C ILE A 85 -3.64 -11.53 -5.62
N ASN A 86 -3.73 -10.53 -6.53
CA ASN A 86 -4.27 -10.73 -7.88
C ASN A 86 -3.36 -10.26 -9.00
N HIS A 87 -2.05 -10.22 -8.80
CA HIS A 87 -1.14 -9.85 -9.88
C HIS A 87 -1.13 -10.85 -11.02
N ILE A 88 -1.06 -10.31 -12.23
CA ILE A 88 -0.92 -11.06 -13.47
C ILE A 88 0.33 -10.61 -14.23
N ASN A 89 0.95 -11.55 -14.91
CA ASN A 89 2.08 -11.21 -15.77
C ASN A 89 1.62 -10.30 -16.90
N TYR A 90 2.17 -9.11 -16.97
CA TYR A 90 1.77 -8.09 -17.93
C TYR A 90 1.90 -8.51 -19.41
N ILE A 91 2.84 -9.43 -19.72
CA ILE A 91 3.10 -9.91 -21.08
C ILE A 91 2.15 -11.06 -21.43
N THR A 92 2.06 -12.09 -20.56
CA THR A 92 1.36 -13.35 -20.84
C THR A 92 -0.10 -13.34 -20.38
N GLY A 93 -0.47 -12.45 -19.45
CA GLY A 93 -1.78 -12.44 -18.80
C GLY A 93 -1.99 -13.56 -17.77
N ALA A 94 -0.98 -14.41 -17.56
CA ALA A 94 -1.08 -15.49 -16.58
C ALA A 94 -0.97 -14.95 -15.13
N LYS A 95 -1.71 -15.57 -14.20
CA LYS A 95 -1.61 -15.23 -12.76
C LYS A 95 -0.17 -15.47 -12.29
N VAL A 96 0.38 -14.53 -11.51
CA VAL A 96 1.70 -14.67 -10.89
C VAL A 96 1.59 -15.75 -9.81
N LYS A 97 2.57 -16.66 -9.77
CA LYS A 97 2.61 -17.76 -8.78
C LYS A 97 3.14 -17.26 -7.43
N GLY A 98 2.72 -17.92 -6.35
CA GLY A 98 3.19 -17.66 -4.99
C GLY A 98 2.54 -16.45 -4.31
N GLN A 99 1.51 -15.85 -4.90
CA GLN A 99 0.71 -14.83 -4.24
C GLN A 99 -0.11 -15.43 -3.10
N ILE A 100 -0.42 -14.61 -2.11
CA ILE A 100 -1.23 -15.05 -0.97
C ILE A 100 -2.69 -15.21 -1.43
N PRO A 101 -3.35 -16.36 -1.13
CA PRO A 101 -4.76 -16.54 -1.42
C PRO A 101 -5.60 -15.45 -0.73
N LYS A 102 -6.58 -14.90 -1.44
CA LYS A 102 -7.44 -13.86 -0.90
C LYS A 102 -8.19 -14.29 0.36
N GLU A 103 -8.51 -15.57 0.47
CA GLU A 103 -9.18 -16.18 1.61
C GLU A 103 -8.30 -16.12 2.87
N VAL A 104 -6.99 -16.30 2.71
CA VAL A 104 -6.00 -16.19 3.80
C VAL A 104 -5.84 -14.74 4.23
N VAL A 105 -5.78 -13.80 3.26
CA VAL A 105 -5.74 -12.37 3.59
C VAL A 105 -7.02 -11.96 4.33
N ALA A 106 -8.19 -12.38 3.85
CA ALA A 106 -9.47 -12.10 4.48
C ALA A 106 -9.56 -12.67 5.91
N GLU A 107 -9.08 -13.89 6.12
CA GLU A 107 -9.03 -14.52 7.46
C GLU A 107 -8.20 -13.68 8.43
N GLU A 108 -6.99 -13.28 8.04
CA GLU A 108 -6.09 -12.49 8.90
C GLU A 108 -6.64 -11.09 9.20
N LEU A 109 -7.30 -10.45 8.21
CA LEU A 109 -7.93 -9.13 8.41
C LEU A 109 -9.14 -9.21 9.36
N ARG A 110 -9.93 -10.30 9.32
CA ARG A 110 -11.04 -10.50 10.27
C ARG A 110 -10.57 -10.64 11.73
N ASN A 111 -9.31 -10.96 11.94
CA ASN A 111 -8.72 -11.14 13.28
C ASN A 111 -8.05 -9.85 13.83
N LEU A 112 -8.52 -8.68 13.42
CA LEU A 112 -7.97 -7.37 13.81
C LEU A 112 -8.81 -6.60 14.83
N GLN A 113 -9.82 -7.23 15.47
CA GLN A 113 -10.78 -6.56 16.38
C GLN A 113 -10.10 -5.77 17.52
N ASP A 114 -9.00 -6.28 18.05
CA ASP A 114 -8.27 -5.67 19.16
C ASP A 114 -7.00 -4.93 18.70
N VAL A 115 -6.86 -4.72 17.39
CA VAL A 115 -5.70 -4.03 16.78
C VAL A 115 -6.08 -2.61 16.40
N LYS A 116 -5.26 -1.66 16.78
CA LYS A 116 -5.38 -0.26 16.33
C LYS A 116 -4.94 -0.16 14.88
N VAL A 117 -5.88 -0.06 13.95
CA VAL A 117 -5.59 0.01 12.53
C VAL A 117 -5.57 1.45 12.06
N TYR A 118 -4.44 1.87 11.50
CA TYR A 118 -4.22 3.19 10.91
C TYR A 118 -4.42 3.13 9.40
N TYR A 119 -5.18 4.05 8.87
CA TYR A 119 -5.48 4.19 7.45
C TYR A 119 -5.19 5.60 6.94
N HIS A 120 -5.11 5.73 5.64
CA HIS A 120 -5.22 7.00 4.96
C HIS A 120 -6.39 6.94 3.98
N ASN A 121 -7.52 7.59 4.28
CA ASN A 121 -8.80 7.43 3.60
C ASN A 121 -9.42 6.03 3.87
N ALA A 122 -9.59 5.71 5.13
CA ALA A 122 -10.07 4.41 5.64
C ALA A 122 -11.31 3.87 4.92
N LYS A 123 -12.22 4.76 4.51
CA LYS A 123 -13.42 4.38 3.78
C LYS A 123 -13.11 3.57 2.54
N PHE A 124 -12.09 3.97 1.76
CA PHE A 124 -11.72 3.28 0.53
C PHE A 124 -11.25 1.86 0.81
N ASP A 125 -10.28 1.69 1.72
CA ASP A 125 -9.70 0.39 2.03
C ASP A 125 -10.71 -0.58 2.67
N ILE A 126 -11.58 -0.06 3.53
CA ILE A 126 -12.63 -0.86 4.17
C ILE A 126 -13.65 -1.35 3.13
N GLU A 127 -14.08 -0.50 2.19
CA GLU A 127 -14.98 -0.89 1.11
C GLU A 127 -14.31 -1.91 0.17
N GLU A 128 -13.03 -1.73 -0.18
CA GLU A 128 -12.28 -2.71 -0.96
C GLU A 128 -12.21 -4.07 -0.24
N CYS A 129 -11.89 -4.09 1.04
CA CYS A 129 -11.86 -5.31 1.83
C CYS A 129 -13.24 -5.97 1.92
N TYR A 130 -14.32 -5.18 2.04
CA TYR A 130 -15.67 -5.69 2.08
C TYR A 130 -16.07 -6.35 0.75
N TRP A 131 -15.97 -5.62 -0.36
CA TRP A 131 -16.44 -6.08 -1.67
C TRP A 131 -15.53 -7.15 -2.30
N GLN A 132 -14.22 -6.99 -2.19
CA GLN A 132 -13.28 -7.87 -2.88
C GLN A 132 -12.86 -9.09 -2.05
N LEU A 133 -12.82 -8.96 -0.72
CA LEU A 133 -12.36 -10.01 0.19
C LEU A 133 -13.47 -10.57 1.08
N GLY A 134 -14.66 -9.96 1.13
CA GLY A 134 -15.75 -10.34 2.02
C GLY A 134 -15.39 -10.15 3.51
N VAL A 135 -14.59 -9.11 3.82
CA VAL A 135 -14.21 -8.79 5.19
C VAL A 135 -15.15 -7.74 5.74
N GLU A 136 -15.89 -8.08 6.78
CA GLU A 136 -16.78 -7.19 7.51
C GLU A 136 -16.17 -6.77 8.85
N GLY A 137 -16.59 -5.62 9.37
CA GLY A 137 -16.27 -5.20 10.73
C GLY A 137 -14.87 -4.60 10.92
N LEU A 138 -14.17 -4.24 9.85
CA LEU A 138 -12.97 -3.42 9.97
C LEU A 138 -13.35 -2.02 10.48
N ILE A 139 -12.72 -1.63 11.58
CA ILE A 139 -12.95 -0.34 12.23
C ILE A 139 -11.63 0.44 12.22
N PRO A 140 -11.60 1.65 11.64
CA PRO A 140 -10.39 2.45 11.70
C PRO A 140 -10.17 2.95 13.13
N TYR A 141 -8.98 2.75 13.67
CA TYR A 141 -8.56 3.44 14.88
C TYR A 141 -8.21 4.90 14.56
N TRP A 142 -7.52 5.12 13.44
CA TRP A 142 -7.11 6.44 12.97
C TRP A 142 -7.17 6.54 11.45
N ASP A 143 -7.69 7.66 10.95
CA ASP A 143 -7.64 8.03 9.53
C ASP A 143 -6.81 9.31 9.36
N THR A 144 -5.63 9.17 8.77
CA THR A 144 -4.68 10.29 8.64
C THR A 144 -5.12 11.36 7.65
N MET A 145 -6.03 11.03 6.71
CA MET A 145 -6.64 12.04 5.83
C MET A 145 -7.59 12.92 6.62
N LEU A 146 -8.46 12.33 7.44
CA LEU A 146 -9.34 13.09 8.34
C LEU A 146 -8.55 13.88 9.38
N GLY A 147 -7.49 13.27 9.96
CA GLY A 147 -6.57 13.97 10.84
C GLY A 147 -5.91 15.18 10.19
N GLY A 148 -5.56 15.07 8.89
CA GLY A 148 -5.05 16.19 8.11
C GLY A 148 -6.05 17.34 7.96
N PHE A 149 -7.31 17.03 7.67
CA PHE A 149 -8.39 18.01 7.62
C PHE A 149 -8.58 18.74 8.94
N LEU A 150 -8.49 18.03 10.06
CA LEU A 150 -8.63 18.64 11.40
C LEU A 150 -7.44 19.55 11.75
N LEU A 151 -6.24 19.25 11.26
CA LEU A 151 -5.07 20.10 11.47
C LEU A 151 -5.12 21.36 10.60
N ASN A 152 -5.48 21.23 9.33
CA ASN A 152 -5.58 22.35 8.40
C ASN A 152 -6.45 21.98 7.19
N GLU A 153 -7.66 22.50 7.12
CA GLU A 153 -8.63 22.25 6.03
C GLU A 153 -8.21 22.85 4.67
N ASN A 154 -7.27 23.80 4.65
CA ASN A 154 -6.91 24.58 3.46
C ASN A 154 -5.67 24.03 2.72
N GLU A 155 -5.26 22.80 2.99
CA GLU A 155 -4.10 22.20 2.35
C GLU A 155 -4.42 20.87 1.65
N PRO A 156 -3.55 20.35 0.76
CA PRO A 156 -3.70 19.02 0.20
C PRO A 156 -3.67 17.94 1.29
N HIS A 157 -4.58 16.95 1.20
CA HIS A 157 -4.71 15.89 2.20
C HIS A 157 -4.25 14.52 1.70
N ASN A 158 -3.49 14.46 0.59
CA ASN A 158 -2.87 13.21 0.17
C ASN A 158 -1.73 12.81 1.13
N LEU A 159 -1.56 11.50 1.33
CA LEU A 159 -0.62 10.93 2.29
C LEU A 159 0.80 11.46 2.14
N LYS A 160 1.31 11.48 0.92
CA LYS A 160 2.70 11.88 0.64
C LYS A 160 2.96 13.34 1.02
N TYR A 161 2.01 14.23 0.70
CA TYR A 161 2.11 15.64 1.08
C TYR A 161 2.09 15.83 2.61
N LEU A 162 1.11 15.23 3.29
CA LEU A 162 0.98 15.36 4.74
C LEU A 162 2.21 14.77 5.46
N TYR A 163 2.68 13.60 5.04
CA TYR A 163 3.88 12.98 5.60
C TYR A 163 5.13 13.84 5.40
N GLU A 164 5.38 14.34 4.19
CA GLU A 164 6.51 15.21 3.90
C GLU A 164 6.45 16.50 4.71
N LYS A 165 5.28 17.10 4.82
CA LYS A 165 5.10 18.36 5.54
C LYS A 165 5.27 18.21 7.04
N TYR A 166 4.60 17.23 7.64
CA TYR A 166 4.48 17.14 9.10
C TYR A 166 5.51 16.22 9.75
N VAL A 167 6.04 15.23 9.02
CA VAL A 167 6.99 14.25 9.55
C VAL A 167 8.41 14.51 9.06
N VAL A 168 8.61 14.64 7.75
CA VAL A 168 9.97 14.81 7.18
C VAL A 168 10.40 16.27 7.19
N ASN A 169 9.46 17.18 6.95
CA ASN A 169 9.68 18.62 6.85
C ASN A 169 10.74 19.00 5.78
N SER A 170 10.72 18.31 4.63
CA SER A 170 11.71 18.49 3.55
C SER A 170 11.48 19.73 2.70
N GLY A 171 10.29 20.35 2.81
CA GLY A 171 9.87 21.48 1.99
C GLY A 171 9.50 21.14 0.54
N LYS A 172 9.41 19.85 0.18
CA LYS A 172 9.00 19.41 -1.16
C LYS A 172 7.54 19.73 -1.43
N SER A 173 7.24 20.13 -2.67
CA SER A 173 5.86 20.37 -3.10
C SER A 173 5.12 19.06 -3.38
N ALA A 174 3.77 19.12 -3.38
CA ALA A 174 2.93 17.98 -3.76
C ALA A 174 3.24 17.46 -5.17
N ASP A 175 3.59 18.36 -6.13
CA ASP A 175 3.93 17.98 -7.50
C ASP A 175 5.25 17.19 -7.60
N GLU A 176 6.22 17.48 -6.74
CA GLU A 176 7.48 16.75 -6.68
C GLU A 176 7.29 15.32 -6.14
N LEU A 177 6.28 15.13 -5.27
CA LEU A 177 5.94 13.83 -4.66
C LEU A 177 5.08 12.95 -5.58
N ALA A 178 4.33 13.54 -6.51
CA ALA A 178 3.45 12.81 -7.44
C ALA A 178 4.19 12.08 -8.58
N THR A 179 5.52 12.09 -8.60
CA THR A 179 6.32 11.57 -9.73
C THR A 179 6.06 10.09 -10.01
N TYR A 180 5.82 9.28 -8.98
CA TYR A 180 5.64 7.84 -9.13
C TYR A 180 4.26 7.44 -9.69
N GLU A 181 3.21 8.17 -9.39
CA GLU A 181 1.87 7.91 -9.93
C GLU A 181 1.85 8.06 -11.46
N LYS A 182 2.60 9.02 -11.98
CA LYS A 182 2.75 9.23 -13.43
C LYS A 182 3.43 8.06 -14.16
N LEU A 183 4.25 7.27 -13.46
CA LEU A 183 4.94 6.10 -14.06
C LEU A 183 3.97 4.98 -14.41
N PHE A 184 2.91 4.85 -13.63
CA PHE A 184 1.92 3.77 -13.76
C PHE A 184 0.64 4.23 -14.44
N GLU A 185 0.57 5.49 -14.86
CA GLU A 185 -0.62 6.06 -15.50
C GLU A 185 -1.16 5.16 -16.63
N GLY A 186 -2.43 4.80 -16.53
CA GLY A 186 -3.12 3.94 -17.48
C GLY A 186 -2.69 2.46 -17.44
N MET A 187 -1.99 2.01 -16.38
CA MET A 187 -1.70 0.60 -16.17
C MET A 187 -2.42 0.12 -14.90
N PRO A 188 -3.31 -0.90 -14.99
CA PRO A 188 -3.89 -1.54 -13.81
C PRO A 188 -2.80 -2.03 -12.87
N PHE A 189 -2.98 -1.84 -11.55
CA PHE A 189 -1.95 -2.17 -10.57
C PHE A 189 -1.65 -3.68 -10.54
N THR A 190 -2.66 -4.51 -10.78
CA THR A 190 -2.51 -5.97 -10.95
C THR A 190 -1.52 -6.36 -12.05
N ARG A 191 -1.19 -5.45 -12.97
CA ARG A 191 -0.26 -5.68 -14.11
C ARG A 191 1.12 -5.08 -13.89
N ILE A 192 1.35 -4.35 -12.83
CA ILE A 192 2.68 -3.84 -12.47
C ILE A 192 3.53 -5.04 -12.02
N PRO A 193 4.77 -5.19 -12.51
CA PRO A 193 5.67 -6.24 -12.05
C PRO A 193 5.89 -6.18 -10.54
N LEU A 194 5.83 -7.34 -9.85
CA LEU A 194 5.94 -7.38 -8.39
C LEU A 194 7.23 -6.78 -7.86
N GLU A 195 8.34 -6.98 -8.59
CA GLU A 195 9.65 -6.39 -8.27
C GLU A 195 9.68 -4.85 -8.24
N VAL A 196 8.61 -4.24 -8.76
CA VAL A 196 8.40 -2.79 -8.81
C VAL A 196 7.27 -2.38 -7.89
N ALA A 197 6.14 -3.11 -7.94
CA ALA A 197 4.92 -2.80 -7.20
C ALA A 197 5.18 -2.69 -5.69
N TYR A 198 5.91 -3.65 -5.08
CA TYR A 198 6.15 -3.63 -3.65
C TYR A 198 7.02 -2.46 -3.19
N LEU A 199 7.94 -1.96 -4.02
CA LEU A 199 8.78 -0.80 -3.69
C LEU A 199 7.98 0.50 -3.67
N TYR A 200 6.93 0.56 -4.48
CA TYR A 200 6.00 1.69 -4.50
C TYR A 200 5.02 1.62 -3.33
N ALA A 201 4.34 0.48 -3.19
CA ALA A 201 3.20 0.29 -2.32
C ALA A 201 3.56 0.10 -0.83
N ALA A 202 4.61 -0.66 -0.53
CA ALA A 202 4.91 -1.06 0.85
C ALA A 202 5.25 0.10 1.80
N LYS A 203 5.62 1.28 1.28
CA LYS A 203 5.95 2.44 2.11
C LYS A 203 4.72 3.15 2.68
N ASP A 204 3.57 3.07 2.00
CA ASP A 204 2.39 3.86 2.33
C ASP A 204 1.83 3.49 3.74
N PRO A 205 1.70 2.22 4.17
CA PRO A 205 1.25 1.90 5.53
C PRO A 205 2.22 2.35 6.63
N TYR A 206 3.53 2.42 6.35
CA TYR A 206 4.50 3.01 7.28
C TYR A 206 4.29 4.51 7.42
N MET A 207 4.16 5.23 6.30
CA MET A 207 3.90 6.68 6.32
C MET A 207 2.59 6.98 7.02
N THR A 208 1.55 6.20 6.77
CA THR A 208 0.24 6.30 7.41
C THR A 208 0.36 6.15 8.93
N TYR A 209 1.06 5.11 9.41
CA TYR A 209 1.26 4.89 10.84
C TYR A 209 2.03 6.05 11.50
N VAL A 210 3.17 6.46 10.91
CA VAL A 210 4.01 7.51 11.50
C VAL A 210 3.30 8.87 11.49
N LEU A 211 2.59 9.18 10.40
CA LEU A 211 1.76 10.40 10.32
C LEU A 211 0.63 10.37 11.36
N GLY A 212 -0.05 9.23 11.52
CA GLY A 212 -1.09 9.05 12.54
C GLY A 212 -0.53 9.27 13.94
N LYS A 213 0.63 8.71 14.25
CA LYS A 213 1.31 8.92 15.54
C LYS A 213 1.71 10.40 15.78
N PHE A 214 2.04 11.13 14.72
CA PHE A 214 2.24 12.57 14.81
C PHE A 214 0.92 13.29 15.10
N GLN A 215 -0.15 12.99 14.38
CA GLN A 215 -1.45 13.65 14.51
C GLN A 215 -2.10 13.41 15.86
N GLU A 216 -2.00 12.21 16.44
CA GLU A 216 -2.49 11.90 17.79
C GLU A 216 -1.99 12.87 18.85
N GLN A 217 -0.73 13.36 18.74
CA GLN A 217 -0.15 14.29 19.72
C GLN A 217 -0.89 15.63 19.80
N PHE A 218 -1.61 16.00 18.74
CA PHE A 218 -2.31 17.27 18.62
C PHE A 218 -3.83 17.15 18.74
N LEU A 219 -4.39 15.98 18.43
CA LEU A 219 -5.83 15.78 18.33
C LEU A 219 -6.41 14.96 19.49
N ASP A 220 -5.60 14.15 20.16
CA ASP A 220 -6.00 13.36 21.35
C ASP A 220 -6.05 14.20 22.64
N SER A 221 -5.61 15.44 22.60
CA SER A 221 -5.52 16.32 23.78
C SER A 221 -6.74 17.24 23.93
N ALA A 222 -7.80 17.04 23.15
CA ALA A 222 -8.99 17.89 23.13
C ALA A 222 -10.14 17.32 23.97
#